data_1baade68d3bbde5a7b206debdc641c6f
#
_entry.id   1baade68d3bbde5a7b206debdc641c6f
#
_cell.length_a   1.000
_cell.length_b   1.000
_cell.length_c   1.000
_cell.angle_alpha   90.00
_cell.angle_beta   90.00
_cell.angle_gamma   90.00
#
_symmetry.space_group_name_H-M   'P 1'
#
loop_
_entity.id
_entity.type
_entity.pdbx_description
1 polymer ?
#
loop_
_entity_poly.entity_id
_entity_poly.type
_entity_poly.pdbx_seq_one_letter_code
_entity_poly.pdbx_strand_id
1 'polypeptide(L)'
;MKKILVTGASGGIGSQTAVAFAKCGCDVALHYSKNSEKAEKLADELTKEYKINAFAVQADVSDYESVCKMFDEIDSRFGNLDVLVNNAGIAQQKLFTDITPEEWKKMTGVNLDGVFYCSQQALKRYMIKNHSGVILNISSMWGQVGASCEVHYSASKAGVIGLTKGLAKEVGLSGVRVNCICPGVIMTDMMKGFDEQTVQELKEETPLNMLGMPDDIAETAVFLCSDRARFITGQIVGVNGGMII
;
A
#
# COMPACT_ATOMS: atom_id res chain seq x y z
N MET A 1 -7.27 20.08 -5.38
CA MET A 1 -6.42 18.91 -5.62
C MET A 1 -6.58 17.96 -4.45
N LYS A 2 -6.71 16.64 -4.70
CA LYS A 2 -6.74 15.63 -3.63
C LYS A 2 -5.34 15.49 -3.03
N LYS A 3 -5.27 15.23 -1.74
CA LYS A 3 -4.03 15.05 -0.96
C LYS A 3 -3.89 13.60 -0.58
N ILE A 4 -2.80 13.00 -1.00
CA ILE A 4 -2.57 11.55 -0.97
C ILE A 4 -1.35 11.25 -0.09
N LEU A 5 -1.46 10.29 0.81
CA LEU A 5 -0.31 9.65 1.46
C LEU A 5 -0.12 8.25 0.88
N VAL A 6 1.08 7.96 0.38
CA VAL A 6 1.47 6.62 -0.03
C VAL A 6 2.55 6.11 0.90
N THR A 7 2.26 5.06 1.69
CA THR A 7 3.28 4.46 2.54
C THR A 7 4.18 3.52 1.74
N GLY A 8 5.49 3.50 2.04
CA GLY A 8 6.45 2.70 1.28
C GLY A 8 6.67 3.19 -0.16
N ALA A 9 6.66 4.51 -0.37
CA ALA A 9 6.75 5.13 -1.70
C ALA A 9 8.18 5.24 -2.24
N SER A 10 9.19 4.73 -1.54
CA SER A 10 10.60 4.79 -1.98
C SER A 10 10.96 3.76 -3.07
N GLY A 11 10.03 2.93 -3.52
CA GLY A 11 10.28 1.96 -4.59
C GLY A 11 9.11 1.04 -4.89
N GLY A 12 9.25 0.21 -5.91
CA GLY A 12 8.28 -0.79 -6.32
C GLY A 12 6.88 -0.23 -6.61
N ILE A 13 5.85 -0.90 -6.10
CA ILE A 13 4.45 -0.52 -6.27
C ILE A 13 4.19 0.89 -5.72
N GLY A 14 4.75 1.22 -4.54
CA GLY A 14 4.49 2.50 -3.89
C GLY A 14 4.97 3.71 -4.68
N SER A 15 6.15 3.64 -5.30
CA SER A 15 6.67 4.73 -6.13
C SER A 15 5.82 4.94 -7.38
N GLN A 16 5.44 3.87 -8.09
CA GLN A 16 4.57 3.99 -9.27
C GLN A 16 3.16 4.46 -8.90
N THR A 17 2.64 4.04 -7.75
CA THR A 17 1.37 4.57 -7.23
C THR A 17 1.46 6.08 -7.00
N ALA A 18 2.55 6.57 -6.40
CA ALA A 18 2.77 8.01 -6.22
C ALA A 18 2.84 8.76 -7.56
N VAL A 19 3.56 8.21 -8.55
CA VAL A 19 3.63 8.76 -9.92
C VAL A 19 2.24 8.82 -10.56
N ALA A 20 1.45 7.75 -10.47
CA ALA A 20 0.11 7.70 -11.07
C ALA A 20 -0.84 8.74 -10.46
N PHE A 21 -0.81 8.95 -9.14
CA PHE A 21 -1.57 10.03 -8.51
C PHE A 21 -1.07 11.42 -8.92
N ALA A 22 0.24 11.63 -9.03
CA ALA A 22 0.83 12.88 -9.49
C ALA A 22 0.39 13.23 -10.92
N LYS A 23 0.37 12.25 -11.84
CA LYS A 23 -0.18 12.38 -13.21
C LYS A 23 -1.63 12.84 -13.22
N CYS A 24 -2.42 12.47 -12.21
CA CYS A 24 -3.80 12.92 -12.02
C CYS A 24 -3.91 14.31 -11.36
N GLY A 25 -2.81 15.01 -11.12
CA GLY A 25 -2.79 16.35 -10.50
C GLY A 25 -3.04 16.32 -9.00
N CYS A 26 -2.79 15.21 -8.31
CA CYS A 26 -2.91 15.11 -6.86
C CYS A 26 -1.61 15.55 -6.17
N ASP A 27 -1.71 16.17 -5.00
CA ASP A 27 -0.58 16.40 -4.10
C ASP A 27 -0.23 15.08 -3.39
N VAL A 28 1.07 14.74 -3.27
CA VAL A 28 1.49 13.43 -2.76
C VAL A 28 2.54 13.54 -1.67
N ALA A 29 2.25 12.98 -0.49
CA ALA A 29 3.22 12.70 0.54
C ALA A 29 3.79 11.28 0.33
N LEU A 30 5.11 11.19 0.13
CA LEU A 30 5.84 9.97 -0.15
C LEU A 30 6.49 9.46 1.14
N HIS A 31 5.86 8.49 1.81
CA HIS A 31 6.47 7.94 3.02
C HIS A 31 7.59 6.95 2.68
N TYR A 32 8.67 7.05 3.44
CA TYR A 32 9.79 6.10 3.45
C TYR A 32 10.19 5.73 4.88
N SER A 33 10.81 4.56 5.05
CA SER A 33 11.38 4.15 6.34
C SER A 33 12.87 4.47 6.42
N LYS A 34 13.66 4.01 5.46
CA LYS A 34 15.14 4.11 5.48
C LYS A 34 15.75 4.83 4.29
N ASN A 35 15.11 4.82 3.14
CA ASN A 35 15.69 5.32 1.90
C ASN A 35 15.17 6.72 1.58
N SER A 36 15.72 7.74 2.26
CA SER A 36 15.37 9.15 2.06
C SER A 36 15.69 9.61 0.65
N GLU A 37 16.89 9.30 0.14
CA GLU A 37 17.39 9.77 -1.15
C GLU A 37 16.43 9.45 -2.31
N LYS A 38 15.94 8.20 -2.36
CA LYS A 38 14.98 7.79 -3.40
C LYS A 38 13.63 8.51 -3.27
N ALA A 39 13.14 8.68 -2.04
CA ALA A 39 11.84 9.32 -1.80
C ALA A 39 11.90 10.83 -2.08
N GLU A 40 12.95 11.51 -1.63
CA GLU A 40 13.17 12.94 -1.84
C GLU A 40 13.36 13.24 -3.32
N LYS A 41 14.21 12.46 -4.02
CA LYS A 41 14.42 12.59 -5.45
C LYS A 41 13.11 12.44 -6.23
N LEU A 42 12.31 11.42 -5.89
CA LEU A 42 11.01 11.21 -6.54
C LEU A 42 10.06 12.38 -6.26
N ALA A 43 10.00 12.90 -5.02
CA ALA A 43 9.17 14.05 -4.68
C ALA A 43 9.54 15.29 -5.49
N ASP A 44 10.84 15.56 -5.66
CA ASP A 44 11.35 16.66 -6.48
C ASP A 44 10.98 16.51 -7.96
N GLU A 45 11.12 15.29 -8.50
CA GLU A 45 10.75 14.97 -9.88
C GLU A 45 9.25 15.21 -10.11
N LEU A 46 8.38 14.68 -9.21
CA LEU A 46 6.93 14.84 -9.30
C LEU A 46 6.51 16.33 -9.22
N THR A 47 7.14 17.07 -8.31
CA THR A 47 6.87 18.50 -8.16
C THR A 47 7.23 19.27 -9.43
N LYS A 48 8.37 18.97 -10.05
CA LYS A 48 8.84 19.63 -11.27
C LYS A 48 8.00 19.28 -12.50
N GLU A 49 7.67 18.00 -12.66
CA GLU A 49 7.00 17.48 -13.85
C GLU A 49 5.49 17.79 -13.85
N TYR A 50 4.81 17.54 -12.72
CA TYR A 50 3.34 17.65 -12.66
C TYR A 50 2.84 18.92 -11.99
N LYS A 51 3.73 19.81 -11.50
CA LYS A 51 3.38 21.08 -10.84
C LYS A 51 2.45 20.91 -9.63
N ILE A 52 2.64 19.86 -8.88
CA ILE A 52 1.93 19.51 -7.64
C ILE A 52 2.81 19.80 -6.42
N ASN A 53 2.22 19.73 -5.22
CA ASN A 53 2.98 19.69 -3.97
C ASN A 53 3.31 18.23 -3.63
N ALA A 54 4.57 17.82 -3.83
CA ALA A 54 5.04 16.51 -3.41
C ALA A 54 6.19 16.64 -2.42
N PHE A 55 6.22 15.80 -1.38
CA PHE A 55 7.29 15.76 -0.40
C PHE A 55 7.50 14.37 0.18
N ALA A 56 8.72 14.09 0.60
CA ALA A 56 9.06 12.87 1.31
C ALA A 56 8.82 13.05 2.81
N VAL A 57 8.33 12.01 3.49
CA VAL A 57 8.13 11.99 4.94
C VAL A 57 8.60 10.66 5.52
N GLN A 58 9.32 10.71 6.64
CA GLN A 58 9.91 9.54 7.27
C GLN A 58 9.03 9.00 8.40
N ALA A 59 8.88 7.67 8.47
CA ALA A 59 8.40 6.98 9.67
C ALA A 59 8.87 5.52 9.71
N ASP A 60 8.84 4.90 10.87
CA ASP A 60 8.70 3.46 11.03
C ASP A 60 7.21 3.17 11.26
N VAL A 61 6.55 2.57 10.26
CA VAL A 61 5.10 2.29 10.37
C VAL A 61 4.76 1.28 11.45
N SER A 62 5.73 0.49 11.93
CA SER A 62 5.54 -0.44 13.04
C SER A 62 5.57 0.24 14.41
N ASP A 63 5.96 1.51 14.47
CA ASP A 63 5.97 2.33 15.68
C ASP A 63 4.88 3.40 15.64
N TYR A 64 3.92 3.30 16.56
CA TYR A 64 2.78 4.21 16.64
C TYR A 64 3.20 5.68 16.82
N GLU A 65 4.20 5.96 17.66
CA GLU A 65 4.69 7.33 17.90
C GLU A 65 5.35 7.92 16.64
N SER A 66 6.09 7.09 15.90
CA SER A 66 6.66 7.47 14.60
C SER A 66 5.57 7.80 13.58
N VAL A 67 4.51 7.00 13.53
CA VAL A 67 3.33 7.28 12.68
C VAL A 67 2.65 8.59 13.10
N CYS A 68 2.47 8.85 14.38
CA CYS A 68 1.90 10.12 14.85
C CYS A 68 2.70 11.34 14.37
N LYS A 69 4.03 11.30 14.48
CA LYS A 69 4.93 12.36 13.99
C LYS A 69 4.85 12.56 12.48
N MET A 70 4.76 11.47 11.72
CA MET A 70 4.53 11.54 10.27
C MET A 70 3.23 12.28 9.95
N PHE A 71 2.16 12.00 10.68
CA PHE A 71 0.89 12.68 10.48
C PHE A 71 0.91 14.14 10.95
N ASP A 72 1.73 14.51 11.95
CA ASP A 72 1.96 15.91 12.35
C ASP A 72 2.63 16.70 11.20
N GLU A 73 3.60 16.09 10.50
CA GLU A 73 4.21 16.70 9.32
C GLU A 73 3.24 16.83 8.16
N ILE A 74 2.42 15.80 7.90
CA ILE A 74 1.37 15.86 6.87
C ILE A 74 0.36 16.98 7.20
N ASP A 75 -0.04 17.11 8.45
CA ASP A 75 -0.95 18.18 8.89
C ASP A 75 -0.35 19.57 8.63
N SER A 76 0.92 19.76 9.00
CA SER A 76 1.64 21.00 8.76
C SER A 76 1.76 21.40 7.30
N ARG A 77 1.96 20.42 6.39
CA ARG A 77 2.19 20.67 4.96
C ARG A 77 0.90 20.67 4.13
N PHE A 78 -0.02 19.79 4.44
CA PHE A 78 -1.26 19.60 3.69
C PHE A 78 -2.50 20.17 4.40
N GLY A 79 -2.53 20.15 5.75
CA GLY A 79 -3.70 20.52 6.56
C GLY A 79 -4.92 19.61 6.35
N ASN A 80 -4.81 18.60 5.48
CA ASN A 80 -5.84 17.59 5.19
C ASN A 80 -5.22 16.35 4.56
N LEU A 81 -6.00 15.24 4.54
CA LEU A 81 -5.67 14.02 3.80
C LEU A 81 -6.94 13.40 3.22
N ASP A 82 -7.01 13.27 1.89
CA ASP A 82 -8.17 12.73 1.19
C ASP A 82 -8.04 11.24 0.91
N VAL A 83 -6.81 10.75 0.67
CA VAL A 83 -6.52 9.35 0.36
C VAL A 83 -5.31 8.86 1.12
N LEU A 84 -5.45 7.71 1.76
CA LEU A 84 -4.36 6.94 2.33
C LEU A 84 -4.17 5.65 1.53
N VAL A 85 -2.94 5.42 1.00
CA VAL A 85 -2.53 4.14 0.42
C VAL A 85 -1.57 3.44 1.37
N ASN A 86 -2.04 2.42 2.05
CA ASN A 86 -1.23 1.55 2.91
C ASN A 86 -0.52 0.51 2.04
N ASN A 87 0.68 0.87 1.56
CA ASN A 87 1.48 0.01 0.70
C ASN A 87 2.78 -0.48 1.40
N ALA A 88 3.25 0.20 2.44
CA ALA A 88 4.44 -0.23 3.16
C ALA A 88 4.32 -1.70 3.61
N GLY A 89 5.37 -2.49 3.34
CA GLY A 89 5.39 -3.89 3.69
C GLY A 89 6.76 -4.52 3.47
N ILE A 90 6.97 -5.63 4.15
CA ILE A 90 8.15 -6.49 4.02
C ILE A 90 7.70 -7.91 3.72
N ALA A 91 8.58 -8.69 3.08
CA ALA A 91 8.39 -10.11 2.83
C ALA A 91 9.64 -10.88 3.28
N GLN A 92 9.46 -12.13 3.62
CA GLN A 92 10.55 -13.04 3.97
C GLN A 92 10.08 -14.47 3.67
N GLN A 93 10.95 -15.23 3.01
CA GLN A 93 10.77 -16.68 2.83
C GLN A 93 11.52 -17.41 3.92
N LYS A 94 10.82 -18.25 4.70
CA LYS A 94 11.38 -19.05 5.77
C LYS A 94 10.44 -20.19 6.14
N LEU A 95 10.98 -21.36 6.47
CA LEU A 95 10.19 -22.47 7.01
C LEU A 95 9.51 -22.04 8.32
N PHE A 96 8.28 -22.47 8.52
CA PHE A 96 7.47 -22.06 9.68
C PHE A 96 8.17 -22.38 11.02
N THR A 97 8.80 -23.54 11.11
CA THR A 97 9.54 -23.98 12.31
C THR A 97 10.74 -23.11 12.66
N ASP A 98 11.27 -22.36 11.69
CA ASP A 98 12.47 -21.56 11.84
C ASP A 98 12.17 -20.07 12.06
N ILE A 99 10.89 -19.66 11.89
CA ILE A 99 10.46 -18.28 12.13
C ILE A 99 10.58 -17.97 13.63
N THR A 100 11.40 -16.97 13.96
CA THR A 100 11.52 -16.54 15.36
C THR A 100 10.36 -15.62 15.79
N PRO A 101 10.07 -15.52 17.10
CA PRO A 101 9.08 -14.57 17.60
C PRO A 101 9.36 -13.12 17.19
N GLU A 102 10.62 -12.74 17.08
CA GLU A 102 11.05 -11.37 16.66
C GLU A 102 10.74 -11.14 15.18
N GLU A 103 11.01 -12.13 14.32
CA GLU A 103 10.68 -12.07 12.89
C GLU A 103 9.16 -12.01 12.69
N TRP A 104 8.40 -12.80 13.43
CA TRP A 104 6.94 -12.73 13.45
C TRP A 104 6.44 -11.34 13.83
N LYS A 105 6.91 -10.78 14.95
CA LYS A 105 6.53 -9.45 15.42
C LYS A 105 6.91 -8.36 14.42
N LYS A 106 8.09 -8.45 13.82
CA LYS A 106 8.53 -7.50 12.79
C LYS A 106 7.61 -7.55 11.56
N MET A 107 7.26 -8.76 11.09
CA MET A 107 6.38 -8.95 9.95
C MET A 107 4.98 -8.39 10.21
N THR A 108 4.38 -8.75 11.33
CA THR A 108 3.05 -8.27 11.71
C THR A 108 3.06 -6.77 12.02
N GLY A 109 4.08 -6.28 12.71
CA GLY A 109 4.25 -4.86 13.05
C GLY A 109 4.25 -3.97 11.80
N VAL A 110 5.04 -4.32 10.78
CA VAL A 110 5.09 -3.53 9.55
C VAL A 110 3.83 -3.74 8.69
N ASN A 111 3.45 -5.01 8.43
CA ASN A 111 2.45 -5.33 7.42
C ASN A 111 1.01 -5.19 7.90
N LEU A 112 0.75 -5.25 9.21
CA LEU A 112 -0.60 -5.21 9.77
C LEU A 112 -0.78 -4.06 10.78
N ASP A 113 0.06 -3.96 11.81
CA ASP A 113 -0.06 -2.90 12.81
C ASP A 113 0.14 -1.53 12.17
N GLY A 114 1.11 -1.40 11.22
CA GLY A 114 1.32 -0.17 10.46
C GLY A 114 0.10 0.26 9.64
N VAL A 115 -0.61 -0.70 9.04
CA VAL A 115 -1.88 -0.43 8.33
C VAL A 115 -2.94 0.10 9.29
N PHE A 116 -3.04 -0.52 10.48
CA PHE A 116 -3.97 -0.07 11.52
C PHE A 116 -3.60 1.34 12.00
N TYR A 117 -2.34 1.62 12.37
CA TYR A 117 -1.90 2.92 12.88
C TYR A 117 -2.14 4.05 11.88
N CYS A 118 -1.72 3.87 10.63
CA CYS A 118 -1.92 4.86 9.57
C CYS A 118 -3.42 5.10 9.29
N SER A 119 -4.21 4.04 9.20
CA SER A 119 -5.67 4.16 8.99
C SER A 119 -6.35 4.88 10.13
N GLN A 120 -5.98 4.57 11.39
CA GLN A 120 -6.54 5.24 12.57
C GLN A 120 -6.22 6.74 12.57
N GLN A 121 -4.97 7.13 12.28
CA GLN A 121 -4.58 8.53 12.21
C GLN A 121 -5.31 9.28 11.09
N ALA A 122 -5.41 8.71 9.88
CA ALA A 122 -6.13 9.31 8.77
C ALA A 122 -7.62 9.54 9.09
N LEU A 123 -8.26 8.56 9.70
CA LEU A 123 -9.67 8.64 10.12
C LEU A 123 -9.87 9.69 11.21
N LYS A 124 -9.11 9.64 12.30
CA LYS A 124 -9.27 10.53 13.46
C LYS A 124 -8.99 11.99 13.14
N ARG A 125 -7.93 12.25 12.33
CA ARG A 125 -7.49 13.62 12.06
C ARG A 125 -8.31 14.29 10.96
N TYR A 126 -8.75 13.54 9.94
CA TYR A 126 -9.32 14.13 8.73
C TYR A 126 -10.64 13.51 8.28
N MET A 127 -10.66 12.22 7.93
CA MET A 127 -11.69 11.63 7.08
C MET A 127 -13.07 11.59 7.75
N ILE A 128 -13.15 11.26 9.05
CA ILE A 128 -14.43 11.21 9.78
C ILE A 128 -15.01 12.62 9.90
N LYS A 129 -14.19 13.61 10.28
CA LYS A 129 -14.60 15.01 10.42
C LYS A 129 -15.07 15.60 9.09
N ASN A 130 -14.41 15.25 8.00
CA ASN A 130 -14.72 15.77 6.67
C ASN A 130 -15.87 15.02 5.97
N HIS A 131 -16.38 13.94 6.57
CA HIS A 131 -17.36 13.04 5.95
C HIS A 131 -16.95 12.60 4.54
N SER A 132 -15.64 12.39 4.33
CA SER A 132 -15.07 12.04 3.03
C SER A 132 -13.67 11.47 3.21
N GLY A 133 -13.35 10.42 2.48
CA GLY A 133 -12.01 9.85 2.45
C GLY A 133 -11.95 8.51 1.74
N VAL A 134 -10.75 8.11 1.36
CA VAL A 134 -10.51 6.77 0.83
C VAL A 134 -9.27 6.16 1.49
N ILE A 135 -9.41 4.96 1.99
CA ILE A 135 -8.29 4.12 2.44
C ILE A 135 -8.15 2.97 1.44
N LEU A 136 -6.98 2.83 0.85
CA LEU A 136 -6.62 1.72 0.00
C LEU A 136 -5.50 0.93 0.64
N ASN A 137 -5.75 -0.34 0.89
CA ASN A 137 -4.77 -1.26 1.46
C ASN A 137 -4.16 -2.13 0.36
N ILE A 138 -2.85 -2.35 0.41
CA ILE A 138 -2.15 -3.30 -0.45
C ILE A 138 -1.86 -4.57 0.35
N SER A 139 -2.63 -5.62 0.04
CA SER A 139 -2.43 -6.95 0.59
C SER A 139 -1.52 -7.79 -0.33
N SER A 140 -1.91 -9.00 -0.63
CA SER A 140 -1.24 -9.95 -1.53
C SER A 140 -2.21 -11.07 -1.91
N MET A 141 -2.00 -11.73 -3.02
CA MET A 141 -2.65 -13.01 -3.32
C MET A 141 -2.40 -14.04 -2.21
N TRP A 142 -1.21 -14.02 -1.58
CA TRP A 142 -0.90 -14.88 -0.43
C TRP A 142 -1.70 -14.54 0.84
N GLY A 143 -2.26 -13.36 0.94
CA GLY A 143 -3.26 -13.04 1.97
C GLY A 143 -4.62 -13.69 1.72
N GLN A 144 -4.91 -14.12 0.48
CA GLN A 144 -6.16 -14.80 0.11
C GLN A 144 -6.08 -16.32 0.31
N VAL A 145 -4.96 -16.93 -0.09
CA VAL A 145 -4.82 -18.41 -0.15
C VAL A 145 -3.68 -18.97 0.69
N GLY A 146 -2.77 -18.12 1.18
CA GLY A 146 -1.55 -18.54 1.87
C GLY A 146 -0.45 -18.99 0.91
N ALA A 147 0.79 -19.07 1.41
CA ALA A 147 1.94 -19.60 0.67
C ALA A 147 2.86 -20.39 1.58
N SER A 148 3.43 -21.47 1.06
CA SER A 148 4.49 -22.21 1.72
C SER A 148 5.72 -21.34 1.92
N CYS A 149 6.43 -21.51 3.02
CA CYS A 149 7.58 -20.72 3.43
C CYS A 149 7.31 -19.21 3.63
N GLU A 150 6.05 -18.76 3.55
CA GLU A 150 5.65 -17.36 3.76
C GLU A 150 4.48 -17.24 4.76
N VAL A 151 4.40 -18.12 5.75
CA VAL A 151 3.23 -18.22 6.65
C VAL A 151 3.00 -16.92 7.44
N HIS A 152 4.04 -16.30 7.98
CA HIS A 152 3.93 -15.02 8.71
C HIS A 152 3.54 -13.85 7.79
N TYR A 153 4.05 -13.82 6.56
CA TYR A 153 3.65 -12.86 5.54
C TYR A 153 2.18 -13.04 5.16
N SER A 154 1.78 -14.27 4.81
CA SER A 154 0.41 -14.64 4.46
C SER A 154 -0.58 -14.27 5.59
N ALA A 155 -0.24 -14.59 6.84
CA ALA A 155 -1.05 -14.25 8.01
C ALA A 155 -1.23 -12.73 8.15
N SER A 156 -0.13 -11.95 8.00
CA SER A 156 -0.20 -10.49 8.07
C SER A 156 -1.08 -9.90 6.97
N LYS A 157 -0.96 -10.40 5.74
CA LYS A 157 -1.72 -9.93 4.58
C LYS A 157 -3.19 -10.37 4.63
N ALA A 158 -3.49 -11.55 5.19
CA ALA A 158 -4.86 -11.97 5.49
C ALA A 158 -5.50 -11.06 6.57
N GLY A 159 -4.73 -10.65 7.58
CA GLY A 159 -5.17 -9.66 8.57
C GLY A 159 -5.59 -8.33 7.93
N VAL A 160 -4.85 -7.84 6.94
CA VAL A 160 -5.19 -6.63 6.17
C VAL A 160 -6.52 -6.78 5.42
N ILE A 161 -6.80 -7.97 4.86
CA ILE A 161 -8.09 -8.27 4.22
C ILE A 161 -9.23 -8.19 5.23
N GLY A 162 -9.06 -8.79 6.41
CA GLY A 162 -10.04 -8.74 7.50
C GLY A 162 -10.28 -7.31 7.97
N LEU A 163 -9.20 -6.54 8.21
CA LEU A 163 -9.26 -5.13 8.59
C LEU A 163 -10.02 -4.29 7.55
N THR A 164 -9.73 -4.47 6.27
CA THR A 164 -10.42 -3.78 5.17
C THR A 164 -11.93 -3.98 5.23
N LYS A 165 -12.38 -5.24 5.36
CA LYS A 165 -13.81 -5.58 5.38
C LYS A 165 -14.53 -5.03 6.62
N GLY A 166 -13.89 -5.13 7.79
CA GLY A 166 -14.43 -4.60 9.04
C GLY A 166 -14.55 -3.09 9.02
N LEU A 167 -13.43 -2.42 8.66
CA LEU A 167 -13.35 -0.97 8.66
C LEU A 167 -14.30 -0.34 7.63
N ALA A 168 -14.45 -0.93 6.44
CA ALA A 168 -15.39 -0.45 5.42
C ALA A 168 -16.84 -0.38 5.92
N LYS A 169 -17.26 -1.35 6.73
CA LYS A 169 -18.60 -1.37 7.35
C LYS A 169 -18.74 -0.31 8.44
N GLU A 170 -17.69 -0.11 9.22
CA GLU A 170 -17.70 0.81 10.36
C GLU A 170 -17.74 2.28 9.91
N VAL A 171 -16.91 2.64 8.91
CA VAL A 171 -16.73 4.04 8.51
C VAL A 171 -17.58 4.47 7.30
N GLY A 172 -18.37 3.56 6.73
CA GLY A 172 -19.18 3.84 5.55
C GLY A 172 -20.17 4.98 5.75
N LEU A 173 -20.83 5.07 6.91
CA LEU A 173 -21.74 6.17 7.26
C LEU A 173 -21.03 7.51 7.41
N SER A 174 -19.71 7.51 7.62
CA SER A 174 -18.88 8.71 7.63
C SER A 174 -18.39 9.11 6.22
N GLY A 175 -18.93 8.52 5.16
CA GLY A 175 -18.54 8.84 3.78
C GLY A 175 -17.13 8.34 3.39
N VAL A 176 -16.54 7.44 4.18
CA VAL A 176 -15.20 6.90 3.93
C VAL A 176 -15.31 5.53 3.26
N ARG A 177 -14.56 5.34 2.17
CA ARG A 177 -14.45 4.05 1.48
C ARG A 177 -13.13 3.36 1.85
N VAL A 178 -13.18 2.05 2.04
CA VAL A 178 -12.01 1.24 2.34
C VAL A 178 -11.99 0.02 1.43
N ASN A 179 -10.95 -0.12 0.61
CA ASN A 179 -10.78 -1.24 -0.31
C ASN A 179 -9.37 -1.82 -0.19
N CYS A 180 -9.18 -2.99 -0.77
CA CYS A 180 -7.90 -3.68 -0.77
C CYS A 180 -7.57 -4.17 -2.18
N ILE A 181 -6.32 -4.00 -2.61
CA ILE A 181 -5.74 -4.68 -3.76
C ILE A 181 -4.92 -5.87 -3.27
N CYS A 182 -5.06 -7.00 -3.94
CA CYS A 182 -4.25 -8.20 -3.77
C CYS A 182 -3.41 -8.42 -5.03
N PRO A 183 -2.18 -7.88 -5.09
CA PRO A 183 -1.28 -8.12 -6.20
C PRO A 183 -0.90 -9.59 -6.31
N GLY A 184 -0.68 -10.05 -7.55
CA GLY A 184 0.01 -11.28 -7.86
C GLY A 184 1.53 -11.09 -7.84
N VAL A 185 2.24 -11.78 -8.74
CA VAL A 185 3.68 -11.61 -8.94
C VAL A 185 3.92 -10.33 -9.74
N ILE A 186 4.54 -9.33 -9.11
CA ILE A 186 4.79 -8.01 -9.70
C ILE A 186 6.29 -7.80 -9.85
N MET A 187 6.71 -7.36 -11.03
CA MET A 187 8.13 -7.05 -11.36
C MET A 187 8.61 -5.83 -10.58
N THR A 188 9.20 -6.08 -9.43
CA THR A 188 9.76 -5.08 -8.51
C THR A 188 11.17 -5.48 -8.07
N ASP A 189 11.81 -4.65 -7.25
CA ASP A 189 13.10 -4.98 -6.63
C ASP A 189 13.06 -6.28 -5.82
N MET A 190 11.89 -6.73 -5.36
CA MET A 190 11.72 -8.03 -4.68
C MET A 190 12.02 -9.22 -5.60
N MET A 191 11.94 -9.05 -6.92
CA MET A 191 12.26 -10.09 -7.92
C MET A 191 13.75 -10.16 -8.26
N LYS A 192 14.58 -9.25 -7.74
CA LYS A 192 16.04 -9.19 -8.00
C LYS A 192 16.84 -10.36 -7.41
N GLY A 193 16.35 -11.48 -7.28
CA GLY A 193 17.07 -12.68 -6.81
C GLY A 193 16.61 -13.91 -7.54
N PHE A 194 15.60 -13.77 -8.39
CA PHE A 194 15.06 -14.87 -9.19
C PHE A 194 15.85 -15.00 -10.49
N ASP A 195 16.20 -16.21 -10.86
CA ASP A 195 16.80 -16.51 -12.16
C ASP A 195 15.76 -16.47 -13.29
N GLU A 196 16.22 -16.46 -14.52
CA GLU A 196 15.35 -16.39 -15.70
C GLU A 196 14.38 -17.56 -15.79
N GLN A 197 14.80 -18.74 -15.35
CA GLN A 197 13.96 -19.93 -15.36
C GLN A 197 12.77 -19.77 -14.39
N THR A 198 13.02 -19.35 -13.15
CA THR A 198 11.98 -19.08 -12.16
C THR A 198 11.01 -18.01 -12.64
N VAL A 199 11.52 -16.94 -13.27
CA VAL A 199 10.67 -15.89 -13.85
C VAL A 199 9.80 -16.44 -14.96
N GLN A 200 10.32 -17.35 -15.81
CA GLN A 200 9.57 -17.97 -16.88
C GLN A 200 8.48 -18.93 -16.34
N GLU A 201 8.82 -19.75 -15.33
CA GLU A 201 7.86 -20.63 -14.65
C GLU A 201 6.68 -19.84 -14.04
N LEU A 202 6.97 -18.73 -13.35
CA LEU A 202 5.94 -17.84 -12.77
C LEU A 202 5.04 -17.20 -13.84
N LYS A 203 5.56 -16.89 -15.04
CA LYS A 203 4.76 -16.43 -16.15
C LYS A 203 3.81 -17.52 -16.67
N GLU A 204 4.31 -18.73 -16.81
CA GLU A 204 3.55 -19.89 -17.30
C GLU A 204 2.44 -20.29 -16.31
N GLU A 205 2.67 -20.14 -15.00
CA GLU A 205 1.68 -20.33 -13.95
C GLU A 205 0.60 -19.25 -13.94
N THR A 206 0.86 -18.08 -14.53
CA THR A 206 -0.09 -16.98 -14.58
C THR A 206 -1.00 -17.14 -15.82
N PRO A 207 -2.34 -17.20 -15.68
CA PRO A 207 -3.26 -17.38 -16.81
C PRO A 207 -3.09 -16.37 -17.94
N LEU A 208 -2.72 -15.12 -17.66
CA LEU A 208 -2.40 -14.12 -18.68
C LEU A 208 -1.01 -14.32 -19.31
N ASN A 209 -0.26 -15.34 -18.91
CA ASN A 209 1.09 -15.68 -19.38
C ASN A 209 2.08 -14.49 -19.33
N MET A 210 1.94 -13.65 -18.31
CA MET A 210 2.82 -12.51 -18.05
C MET A 210 2.85 -12.19 -16.55
N LEU A 211 3.94 -11.54 -16.08
CA LEU A 211 3.99 -10.98 -14.74
C LEU A 211 3.43 -9.56 -14.75
N GLY A 212 2.84 -9.16 -13.63
CA GLY A 212 2.34 -7.82 -13.46
C GLY A 212 3.48 -6.79 -13.33
N MET A 213 3.18 -5.56 -13.73
CA MET A 213 4.06 -4.41 -13.52
C MET A 213 3.53 -3.54 -12.38
N PRO A 214 4.37 -2.76 -11.70
CA PRO A 214 3.91 -1.80 -10.70
C PRO A 214 2.82 -0.85 -11.20
N ASP A 215 2.82 -0.51 -12.50
CA ASP A 215 1.80 0.31 -13.13
C ASP A 215 0.41 -0.35 -13.11
N ASP A 216 0.30 -1.66 -13.24
CA ASP A 216 -0.99 -2.39 -13.21
C ASP A 216 -1.69 -2.19 -11.84
N ILE A 217 -0.89 -2.17 -10.77
CA ILE A 217 -1.37 -1.90 -9.42
C ILE A 217 -1.69 -0.42 -9.24
N ALA A 218 -0.83 0.46 -9.74
CA ALA A 218 -0.96 1.91 -9.61
C ALA A 218 -2.23 2.44 -10.31
N GLU A 219 -2.53 1.99 -11.53
CA GLU A 219 -3.74 2.38 -12.25
C GLU A 219 -5.01 1.89 -11.56
N THR A 220 -4.98 0.66 -11.04
CA THR A 220 -6.08 0.13 -10.22
C THR A 220 -6.27 0.95 -8.94
N ALA A 221 -5.17 1.37 -8.29
CA ALA A 221 -5.21 2.22 -7.10
C ALA A 221 -5.86 3.58 -7.41
N VAL A 222 -5.46 4.23 -8.49
CA VAL A 222 -6.05 5.50 -8.94
C VAL A 222 -7.54 5.34 -9.20
N PHE A 223 -7.96 4.28 -9.89
CA PHE A 223 -9.39 4.01 -10.13
C PHE A 223 -10.16 3.85 -8.82
N LEU A 224 -9.71 2.98 -7.92
CA LEU A 224 -10.40 2.71 -6.65
C LEU A 224 -10.44 3.93 -5.73
N CYS A 225 -9.46 4.85 -5.83
CA CYS A 225 -9.43 6.09 -5.06
C CYS A 225 -10.16 7.26 -5.73
N SER A 226 -10.63 7.09 -6.96
CA SER A 226 -11.38 8.12 -7.69
C SER A 226 -12.88 8.09 -7.38
N ASP A 227 -13.58 9.13 -7.81
CA ASP A 227 -15.05 9.23 -7.71
C ASP A 227 -15.78 8.25 -8.65
N ARG A 228 -15.08 7.71 -9.65
CA ARG A 228 -15.59 6.63 -10.52
C ARG A 228 -15.88 5.35 -9.74
N ALA A 229 -15.18 5.14 -8.62
CA ALA A 229 -15.38 4.02 -7.70
C ALA A 229 -16.26 4.39 -6.47
N ARG A 230 -17.09 5.43 -6.54
CA ARG A 230 -17.87 5.96 -5.41
C ARG A 230 -18.80 4.93 -4.73
N PHE A 231 -19.17 3.87 -5.43
CA PHE A 231 -20.03 2.81 -4.90
C PHE A 231 -19.27 1.51 -4.60
N ILE A 232 -17.94 1.58 -4.52
CA ILE A 232 -17.05 0.44 -4.24
C ILE A 232 -16.42 0.65 -2.86
N THR A 233 -16.78 -0.19 -1.89
CA THR A 233 -16.16 -0.24 -0.55
C THR A 233 -16.18 -1.68 -0.01
N GLY A 234 -15.20 -2.03 0.84
CA GLY A 234 -15.06 -3.37 1.43
C GLY A 234 -14.59 -4.45 0.44
N GLN A 235 -14.20 -4.06 -0.77
CA GLN A 235 -13.82 -5.01 -1.82
C GLN A 235 -12.35 -5.40 -1.73
N ILE A 236 -12.10 -6.67 -2.06
CA ILE A 236 -10.78 -7.27 -2.17
C ILE A 236 -10.56 -7.57 -3.65
N VAL A 237 -9.77 -6.74 -4.30
CA VAL A 237 -9.57 -6.78 -5.76
C VAL A 237 -8.26 -7.50 -6.07
N GLY A 238 -8.34 -8.66 -6.69
CA GLY A 238 -7.19 -9.37 -7.22
C GLY A 238 -6.66 -8.67 -8.47
N VAL A 239 -5.38 -8.27 -8.46
CA VAL A 239 -4.64 -7.79 -9.63
C VAL A 239 -3.45 -8.72 -9.80
N ASN A 240 -3.71 -9.93 -10.30
CA ASN A 240 -2.81 -11.07 -10.22
C ASN A 240 -2.75 -11.90 -11.51
N GLY A 241 -3.24 -11.36 -12.64
CA GLY A 241 -3.23 -12.05 -13.92
C GLY A 241 -4.07 -13.33 -13.98
N GLY A 242 -4.97 -13.53 -13.00
CA GLY A 242 -5.82 -14.73 -12.89
C GLY A 242 -5.19 -15.87 -12.08
N MET A 243 -4.02 -15.65 -11.46
CA MET A 243 -3.32 -16.67 -10.67
C MET A 243 -4.16 -17.16 -9.48
N ILE A 244 -4.95 -16.25 -8.90
CA ILE A 244 -5.93 -16.56 -7.84
C ILE A 244 -7.27 -15.94 -8.22
N ILE A 245 -8.32 -16.76 -8.26
CA ILE A 245 -9.71 -16.38 -8.58
C ILE A 245 -10.68 -16.93 -7.52
#